data_22c2991cd5aa241c5dc7ca6827a9ad65
#
_entry.id   22c2991cd5aa241c5dc7ca6827a9ad65
#
_cell.length_a   1.000
_cell.length_b   1.000
_cell.length_c   1.000
_cell.angle_alpha   90.00
_cell.angle_beta   90.00
_cell.angle_gamma   90.00
#
_symmetry.space_group_name_H-M   'P 1'
#
loop_
_entity.id
_entity.type
_entity.pdbx_description
1 polymer ?
#
loop_
_entity_poly.entity_id
_entity_poly.type
_entity_poly.pdbx_seq_one_letter_code
_entity_poly.pdbx_strand_id
1 'polypeptide(L)'
;PFEKTRILPQFYMDFKEKLKARAEKEGISLTPKQLGQFELFYKMLIETNKSMNLTAITDEDEVIEKHFIDSLSCRRVVDMSQIRTCIDVGTGAGFPGIPLKIVYPEIDFVLVDSLNKRVKFLKDVKEALGLEGLEALHGRAEDLARDKSLRASFDLCVSRAVANLSVLSEYCIPFVR
;
A
#
# COMPACT_ATOMS: atom_id res chain seq x y z
N PRO A 1 -6.05 54.98 13.17
CA PRO A 1 -5.00 54.12 12.66
C PRO A 1 -5.51 52.68 12.70
N PHE A 2 -5.82 52.16 11.50
CA PHE A 2 -6.25 50.76 11.38
C PHE A 2 -5.00 49.88 11.38
N GLU A 3 -4.82 49.10 12.43
CA GLU A 3 -3.85 48.02 12.47
C GLU A 3 -4.23 46.98 11.40
N LYS A 4 -3.41 46.90 10.34
CA LYS A 4 -3.46 45.81 9.37
C LYS A 4 -2.97 44.54 10.06
N THR A 5 -3.88 43.74 10.56
CA THR A 5 -3.60 42.38 10.96
C THR A 5 -3.02 41.65 9.74
N ARG A 6 -1.68 41.47 9.75
CA ARG A 6 -1.00 40.62 8.78
C ARG A 6 -1.52 39.18 8.97
N ILE A 7 -2.46 38.76 8.15
CA ILE A 7 -2.79 37.34 7.99
C ILE A 7 -1.52 36.72 7.41
N LEU A 8 -0.78 35.99 8.24
CA LEU A 8 0.32 35.15 7.77
C LEU A 8 -0.26 34.17 6.74
N PRO A 9 0.39 33.97 5.59
CA PRO A 9 -0.08 32.99 4.64
C PRO A 9 -0.14 31.65 5.35
N GLN A 10 -1.31 31.04 5.38
CA GLN A 10 -1.50 29.68 5.84
C GLN A 10 -0.58 28.83 4.97
N PHE A 11 0.53 28.33 5.55
CA PHE A 11 1.46 27.44 4.85
C PHE A 11 0.67 26.23 4.40
N TYR A 12 0.30 26.22 3.13
CA TYR A 12 -0.34 25.07 2.50
C TYR A 12 0.75 24.02 2.28
N MET A 13 0.86 23.08 3.23
CA MET A 13 1.81 21.98 3.08
C MET A 13 1.44 21.17 1.82
N ASP A 14 2.43 20.88 1.00
CA ASP A 14 2.23 20.03 -0.16
C ASP A 14 2.07 18.55 0.28
N PHE A 15 1.66 17.70 -0.65
CA PHE A 15 1.46 16.27 -0.39
C PHE A 15 2.67 15.61 0.28
N LYS A 16 3.89 15.89 -0.22
CA LYS A 16 5.12 15.28 0.29
C LYS A 16 5.45 15.73 1.70
N GLU A 17 5.23 17.00 2.00
CA GLU A 17 5.44 17.56 3.34
C GLU A 17 4.46 16.95 4.35
N LYS A 18 3.18 16.83 3.98
CA LYS A 18 2.15 16.18 4.80
C LYS A 18 2.48 14.72 5.07
N LEU A 19 2.80 13.95 4.02
CA LEU A 19 3.15 12.54 4.15
C LEU A 19 4.40 12.36 5.01
N LYS A 20 5.45 13.14 4.75
CA LYS A 20 6.69 13.11 5.52
C LYS A 20 6.45 13.35 7.00
N ALA A 21 5.72 14.42 7.33
CA ALA A 21 5.42 14.77 8.72
C ALA A 21 4.64 13.66 9.46
N ARG A 22 3.71 12.97 8.78
CA ARG A 22 2.95 11.86 9.35
C ARG A 22 3.78 10.59 9.48
N ALA A 23 4.60 10.27 8.49
CA ALA A 23 5.52 9.14 8.56
C ALA A 23 6.55 9.31 9.70
N GLU A 24 7.10 10.51 9.88
CA GLU A 24 8.04 10.81 10.98
C GLU A 24 7.41 10.63 12.37
N LYS A 25 6.13 10.97 12.56
CA LYS A 25 5.40 10.69 13.81
C LYS A 25 5.32 9.20 14.11
N GLU A 26 5.29 8.37 13.08
CA GLU A 26 5.32 6.92 13.20
C GLU A 26 6.75 6.34 13.26
N GLY A 27 7.78 7.20 13.30
CA GLY A 27 9.18 6.77 13.31
C GLY A 27 9.64 6.21 11.97
N ILE A 28 9.04 6.67 10.86
CA ILE A 28 9.39 6.26 9.49
C ILE A 28 10.04 7.45 8.79
N SER A 29 11.29 7.27 8.35
CA SER A 29 11.99 8.24 7.51
C SER A 29 11.83 7.87 6.05
N LEU A 30 11.17 8.72 5.26
CA LEU A 30 10.98 8.52 3.83
C LEU A 30 12.02 9.30 3.04
N THR A 31 12.65 8.64 2.07
CA THR A 31 13.57 9.27 1.13
C THR A 31 12.81 10.14 0.11
N PRO A 32 13.48 11.12 -0.55
CA PRO A 32 12.84 11.89 -1.62
C PRO A 32 12.26 11.03 -2.75
N LYS A 33 12.90 9.90 -3.09
CA LYS A 33 12.39 8.93 -4.06
C LYS A 33 11.08 8.31 -3.60
N GLN A 34 11.02 7.83 -2.35
CA GLN A 34 9.81 7.23 -1.78
C GLN A 34 8.65 8.24 -1.70
N LEU A 35 8.93 9.47 -1.28
CA LEU A 35 7.92 10.54 -1.28
C LEU A 35 7.37 10.80 -2.68
N GLY A 36 8.22 10.78 -3.71
CA GLY A 36 7.80 10.89 -5.10
C GLY A 36 6.97 9.70 -5.57
N GLN A 37 7.32 8.48 -5.16
CA GLN A 37 6.57 7.27 -5.48
C GLN A 37 5.17 7.30 -4.83
N PHE A 38 5.03 7.70 -3.58
CA PHE A 38 3.74 7.86 -2.92
C PHE A 38 2.86 8.92 -3.58
N GLU A 39 3.44 10.07 -3.95
CA GLU A 39 2.70 11.12 -4.66
C GLU A 39 2.19 10.64 -6.02
N LEU A 40 3.02 9.92 -6.78
CA LEU A 40 2.61 9.36 -8.07
C LEU A 40 1.54 8.28 -7.88
N PHE A 41 1.69 7.42 -6.88
CA PHE A 41 0.67 6.41 -6.55
C PHE A 41 -0.67 7.07 -6.19
N TYR A 42 -0.66 8.12 -5.36
CA TYR A 42 -1.86 8.89 -5.05
C TYR A 42 -2.54 9.43 -6.32
N LYS A 43 -1.78 10.07 -7.21
CA LYS A 43 -2.32 10.61 -8.47
C LYS A 43 -2.95 9.52 -9.34
N MET A 44 -2.28 8.38 -9.49
CA MET A 44 -2.80 7.24 -10.24
C MET A 44 -4.05 6.64 -9.60
N LEU A 45 -4.07 6.52 -8.26
CA LEU A 45 -5.23 6.03 -7.51
C LEU A 45 -6.45 6.90 -7.76
N ILE A 46 -6.33 8.22 -7.58
CA ILE A 46 -7.45 9.16 -7.72
C ILE A 46 -7.95 9.21 -9.17
N GLU A 47 -7.04 9.22 -10.15
CA GLU A 47 -7.44 9.25 -11.56
C GLU A 47 -8.17 7.96 -11.96
N THR A 48 -7.64 6.81 -11.62
CA THR A 48 -8.25 5.52 -11.95
C THR A 48 -9.54 5.30 -11.17
N ASN A 49 -9.65 5.84 -9.94
CA ASN A 49 -10.84 5.72 -9.12
C ASN A 49 -12.09 6.35 -9.76
N LYS A 50 -11.93 7.35 -10.62
CA LYS A 50 -13.03 7.97 -11.37
C LYS A 50 -13.83 6.98 -12.22
N SER A 51 -13.18 5.89 -12.66
CA SER A 51 -13.77 4.88 -13.55
C SER A 51 -13.88 3.49 -12.95
N MET A 52 -13.11 3.18 -11.89
CA MET A 52 -12.94 1.82 -11.42
C MET A 52 -13.47 1.55 -9.99
N ASN A 53 -13.82 2.58 -9.23
CA ASN A 53 -14.22 2.46 -7.82
C ASN A 53 -13.23 1.63 -6.99
N LEU A 54 -11.97 2.06 -6.97
CA LEU A 54 -10.88 1.40 -6.22
C LEU A 54 -10.98 1.63 -4.72
N THR A 55 -11.42 2.83 -4.33
CA THR A 55 -11.56 3.25 -2.93
C THR A 55 -12.69 4.27 -2.77
N ALA A 56 -13.32 4.29 -1.60
CA ALA A 56 -14.25 5.33 -1.19
C ALA A 56 -13.53 6.58 -0.63
N ILE A 57 -12.25 6.46 -0.26
CA ILE A 57 -11.45 7.53 0.33
C ILE A 57 -10.69 8.24 -0.79
N THR A 58 -11.00 9.51 -1.05
CA THR A 58 -10.40 10.31 -2.12
C THR A 58 -9.77 11.60 -1.64
N ASP A 59 -10.13 12.06 -0.44
CA ASP A 59 -9.48 13.21 0.19
C ASP A 59 -8.00 12.92 0.46
N GLU A 60 -7.14 13.87 0.12
CA GLU A 60 -5.68 13.71 0.20
C GLU A 60 -5.20 13.37 1.61
N ASP A 61 -5.69 14.10 2.61
CA ASP A 61 -5.29 13.89 4.01
C ASP A 61 -5.78 12.54 4.54
N GLU A 62 -6.99 12.14 4.13
CA GLU A 62 -7.52 10.82 4.48
C GLU A 62 -6.79 9.67 3.78
N VAL A 63 -6.40 9.83 2.51
CA VAL A 63 -5.60 8.82 1.80
C VAL A 63 -4.24 8.65 2.46
N ILE A 64 -3.56 9.75 2.80
CA ILE A 64 -2.29 9.69 3.52
C ILE A 64 -2.45 8.93 4.83
N GLU A 65 -3.44 9.27 5.65
CA GLU A 65 -3.62 8.68 6.97
C GLU A 65 -4.13 7.24 6.91
N LYS A 66 -5.30 7.05 6.26
CA LYS A 66 -6.06 5.80 6.31
C LYS A 66 -5.59 4.76 5.29
N HIS A 67 -4.83 5.16 4.28
CA HIS A 67 -4.28 4.22 3.30
C HIS A 67 -2.77 4.07 3.43
N PHE A 68 -1.99 5.15 3.36
CA PHE A 68 -0.54 5.03 3.33
C PHE A 68 0.05 4.74 4.71
N ILE A 69 -0.22 5.58 5.70
CA ILE A 69 0.31 5.40 7.06
C ILE A 69 -0.25 4.14 7.72
N ASP A 70 -1.56 3.90 7.59
CA ASP A 70 -2.19 2.69 8.11
C ASP A 70 -1.57 1.41 7.52
N SER A 71 -1.26 1.40 6.22
CA SER A 71 -0.59 0.26 5.58
C SER A 71 0.78 -0.06 6.17
N LEU A 72 1.47 0.94 6.71
CA LEU A 72 2.80 0.77 7.33
C LEU A 72 2.72 0.34 8.81
N SER A 73 1.53 0.27 9.39
CA SER A 73 1.35 -0.03 10.82
C SER A 73 1.79 -1.44 11.21
N CYS A 74 1.81 -2.41 10.28
CA CYS A 74 2.25 -3.79 10.56
C CYS A 74 3.69 -3.87 11.09
N ARG A 75 4.55 -2.91 10.76
CA ARG A 75 5.92 -2.80 11.29
C ARG A 75 6.00 -2.68 12.82
N ARG A 76 4.89 -2.33 13.48
CA ARG A 76 4.83 -2.26 14.95
C ARG A 76 4.86 -3.62 15.62
N VAL A 77 4.49 -4.68 14.88
CA VAL A 77 4.36 -6.04 15.39
C VAL A 77 5.24 -7.05 14.62
N VAL A 78 5.76 -6.65 13.46
CA VAL A 78 6.63 -7.49 12.62
C VAL A 78 7.98 -6.79 12.45
N ASP A 79 9.07 -7.50 12.70
CA ASP A 79 10.41 -7.04 12.34
C ASP A 79 10.62 -7.22 10.83
N MET A 80 10.39 -6.16 10.09
CA MET A 80 10.48 -6.16 8.62
C MET A 80 11.89 -6.48 8.10
N SER A 81 12.94 -6.35 8.92
CA SER A 81 14.30 -6.70 8.53
C SER A 81 14.52 -8.21 8.35
N GLN A 82 13.66 -9.02 8.93
CA GLN A 82 13.69 -10.49 8.81
C GLN A 82 12.86 -11.01 7.64
N ILE A 83 12.07 -10.15 6.99
CA ILE A 83 11.18 -10.52 5.89
C ILE A 83 11.92 -10.40 4.56
N ARG A 84 11.82 -11.42 3.72
CA ARG A 84 12.35 -11.45 2.33
C ARG A 84 11.23 -11.50 1.31
N THR A 85 10.15 -12.20 1.65
CA THR A 85 9.02 -12.41 0.75
C THR A 85 7.71 -12.11 1.46
N CYS A 86 6.83 -11.35 0.82
CA CYS A 86 5.52 -10.98 1.34
C CYS A 86 4.43 -11.21 0.29
N ILE A 87 3.29 -11.74 0.72
CA ILE A 87 2.09 -11.81 -0.11
C ILE A 87 0.99 -10.93 0.48
N ASP A 88 0.32 -10.16 -0.37
CA ASP A 88 -0.85 -9.35 0.00
C ASP A 88 -2.11 -9.95 -0.63
N VAL A 89 -2.95 -10.57 0.20
CA VAL A 89 -4.14 -11.30 -0.24
C VAL A 89 -5.35 -10.39 -0.24
N GLY A 90 -5.97 -10.23 -1.43
CA GLY A 90 -7.09 -9.31 -1.60
C GLY A 90 -6.65 -7.85 -1.56
N THR A 91 -5.54 -7.55 -2.19
CA THR A 91 -4.84 -6.25 -2.13
C THR A 91 -5.68 -5.06 -2.60
N GLY A 92 -6.71 -5.26 -3.41
CA GLY A 92 -7.58 -4.20 -3.93
C GLY A 92 -6.84 -3.19 -4.78
N ALA A 93 -6.78 -1.95 -4.29
CA ALA A 93 -6.02 -0.87 -4.92
C ALA A 93 -4.50 -0.92 -4.59
N GLY A 94 -4.01 -2.01 -3.99
CA GLY A 94 -2.60 -2.17 -3.63
C GLY A 94 -2.30 -1.90 -2.15
N PHE A 95 -3.30 -2.05 -1.28
CA PHE A 95 -3.15 -1.79 0.16
C PHE A 95 -3.30 -3.08 1.00
N PRO A 96 -2.33 -3.37 1.87
CA PRO A 96 -1.15 -2.57 2.25
C PRO A 96 0.11 -2.78 1.38
N GLY A 97 0.09 -3.66 0.38
CA GLY A 97 1.27 -4.14 -0.34
C GLY A 97 2.13 -3.07 -1.01
N ILE A 98 1.55 -2.12 -1.77
CA ILE A 98 2.32 -1.07 -2.47
C ILE A 98 3.01 -0.11 -1.49
N PRO A 99 2.34 0.47 -0.46
CA PRO A 99 3.02 1.25 0.56
C PRO A 99 4.19 0.53 1.23
N LEU A 100 4.00 -0.75 1.57
CA LEU A 100 5.07 -1.57 2.15
C LEU A 100 6.22 -1.76 1.16
N LYS A 101 5.94 -2.05 -0.10
CA LYS A 101 6.98 -2.20 -1.14
C LYS A 101 7.77 -0.91 -1.39
N ILE A 102 7.12 0.24 -1.33
CA ILE A 102 7.81 1.54 -1.46
C ILE A 102 8.79 1.74 -0.30
N VAL A 103 8.40 1.40 0.94
CA VAL A 103 9.23 1.61 2.13
C VAL A 103 10.30 0.53 2.29
N TYR A 104 10.01 -0.70 1.88
CA TYR A 104 10.89 -1.88 1.98
C TYR A 104 11.18 -2.45 0.59
N PRO A 105 11.96 -1.75 -0.23
CA PRO A 105 12.20 -2.14 -1.62
C PRO A 105 12.97 -3.46 -1.78
N GLU A 106 13.63 -3.92 -0.72
CA GLU A 106 14.39 -5.19 -0.69
C GLU A 106 13.50 -6.42 -0.51
N ILE A 107 12.24 -6.26 -0.08
CA ILE A 107 11.31 -7.37 0.08
C ILE A 107 10.61 -7.65 -1.26
N ASP A 108 10.56 -8.90 -1.67
CA ASP A 108 9.76 -9.33 -2.82
C ASP A 108 8.28 -9.45 -2.45
N PHE A 109 7.42 -8.82 -3.23
CA PHE A 109 5.98 -8.80 -3.01
C PHE A 109 5.19 -9.50 -4.10
N VAL A 110 4.19 -10.28 -3.69
CA VAL A 110 3.13 -10.77 -4.57
C VAL A 110 1.81 -10.16 -4.12
N LEU A 111 1.15 -9.43 -5.01
CA LEU A 111 -0.17 -8.83 -4.77
C LEU A 111 -1.23 -9.68 -5.46
N VAL A 112 -2.23 -10.15 -4.71
CA VAL A 112 -3.29 -11.01 -5.23
C VAL A 112 -4.64 -10.29 -5.16
N ASP A 113 -5.37 -10.26 -6.28
CA ASP A 113 -6.77 -9.82 -6.30
C ASP A 113 -7.61 -10.69 -7.26
N SER A 114 -8.87 -10.90 -6.90
CA SER A 114 -9.81 -11.68 -7.70
C SER A 114 -10.41 -10.92 -8.88
N LEU A 115 -10.17 -9.61 -8.99
CA LEU A 115 -10.67 -8.77 -10.07
C LEU A 115 -9.52 -8.38 -11.02
N ASN A 116 -9.55 -8.94 -12.22
CA ASN A 116 -8.51 -8.70 -13.23
C ASN A 116 -8.26 -7.20 -13.55
N LYS A 117 -9.29 -6.37 -13.50
CA LYS A 117 -9.15 -4.93 -13.71
C LYS A 117 -8.26 -4.25 -12.63
N ARG A 118 -8.33 -4.73 -11.37
CA ARG A 118 -7.45 -4.26 -10.29
C ARG A 118 -6.02 -4.72 -10.52
N VAL A 119 -5.84 -5.98 -10.90
CA VAL A 119 -4.51 -6.52 -11.22
C VAL A 119 -3.83 -5.74 -12.35
N LYS A 120 -4.60 -5.32 -13.38
CA LYS A 120 -4.08 -4.46 -14.43
C LYS A 120 -3.61 -3.11 -13.87
N PHE A 121 -4.42 -2.44 -13.05
CA PHE A 121 -4.04 -1.21 -12.37
C PHE A 121 -2.75 -1.38 -11.53
N LEU A 122 -2.62 -2.49 -10.79
CA LEU A 122 -1.43 -2.76 -9.98
C LEU A 122 -0.17 -2.92 -10.83
N LYS A 123 -0.29 -3.53 -12.02
CA LYS A 123 0.81 -3.64 -12.98
C LYS A 123 1.21 -2.28 -13.54
N ASP A 124 0.24 -1.44 -13.88
CA ASP A 124 0.49 -0.07 -14.35
C ASP A 124 1.21 0.75 -13.24
N VAL A 125 0.78 0.61 -11.98
CA VAL A 125 1.44 1.26 -10.83
C VAL A 125 2.85 0.73 -10.63
N LYS A 126 3.07 -0.58 -10.67
CA LYS A 126 4.41 -1.20 -10.59
C LYS A 126 5.37 -0.57 -11.59
N GLU A 127 4.96 -0.49 -12.86
CA GLU A 127 5.78 0.08 -13.93
C GLU A 127 6.05 1.57 -13.71
N ALA A 128 5.00 2.35 -13.43
CA ALA A 128 5.12 3.79 -13.25
C ALA A 128 6.01 4.18 -12.06
N LEU A 129 5.97 3.40 -10.97
CA LEU A 129 6.77 3.64 -9.77
C LEU A 129 8.14 2.97 -9.80
N GLY A 130 8.42 2.11 -10.79
CA GLY A 130 9.67 1.34 -10.88
C GLY A 130 9.85 0.39 -9.69
N LEU A 131 8.81 -0.36 -9.32
CA LEU A 131 8.83 -1.29 -8.18
C LEU A 131 9.36 -2.65 -8.64
N GLU A 132 10.67 -2.85 -8.57
CA GLU A 132 11.29 -4.15 -8.82
C GLU A 132 10.92 -5.16 -7.73
N GLY A 133 10.89 -6.46 -8.05
CA GLY A 133 10.52 -7.51 -7.09
C GLY A 133 9.06 -7.41 -6.60
N LEU A 134 8.15 -6.88 -7.44
CA LEU A 134 6.71 -6.88 -7.19
C LEU A 134 5.99 -7.58 -8.33
N GLU A 135 5.13 -8.53 -8.00
CA GLU A 135 4.22 -9.19 -8.95
C GLU A 135 2.77 -8.95 -8.55
N ALA A 136 1.90 -8.86 -9.56
CA ALA A 136 0.46 -8.78 -9.38
C ALA A 136 -0.23 -9.95 -10.10
N LEU A 137 -0.92 -10.80 -9.34
CA LEU A 137 -1.56 -12.02 -9.79
C LEU A 137 -3.08 -11.94 -9.69
N HIS A 138 -3.74 -12.35 -10.77
CA HIS A 138 -5.19 -12.51 -10.79
C HIS A 138 -5.57 -13.91 -10.32
N GLY A 139 -6.40 -14.00 -9.31
CA GLY A 139 -6.94 -15.26 -8.83
C GLY A 139 -7.61 -15.12 -7.46
N ARG A 140 -8.33 -16.18 -7.10
CA ARG A 140 -8.85 -16.32 -5.73
C ARG A 140 -7.78 -16.91 -4.84
N ALA A 141 -7.75 -16.50 -3.58
CA ALA A 141 -6.79 -16.99 -2.60
C ALA A 141 -6.82 -18.52 -2.48
N GLU A 142 -8.02 -19.10 -2.45
CA GLU A 142 -8.23 -20.54 -2.30
C GLU A 142 -7.68 -21.36 -3.47
N ASP A 143 -7.70 -20.78 -4.67
CA ASP A 143 -7.17 -21.43 -5.88
C ASP A 143 -5.64 -21.29 -5.93
N LEU A 144 -5.14 -20.09 -5.68
CA LEU A 144 -3.71 -19.78 -5.66
C LEU A 144 -2.97 -20.51 -4.53
N ALA A 145 -3.63 -20.76 -3.40
CA ALA A 145 -3.06 -21.55 -2.30
C ALA A 145 -2.81 -23.02 -2.66
N ARG A 146 -3.33 -23.52 -3.79
CA ARG A 146 -3.03 -24.85 -4.33
C ARG A 146 -1.80 -24.87 -5.23
N ASP A 147 -1.36 -23.71 -5.70
CA ASP A 147 -0.13 -23.60 -6.47
C ASP A 147 1.09 -23.84 -5.56
N LYS A 148 1.89 -24.84 -5.91
CA LYS A 148 3.07 -25.23 -5.14
C LYS A 148 4.15 -24.16 -5.09
N SER A 149 4.15 -23.24 -6.05
CA SER A 149 5.10 -22.12 -6.09
C SER A 149 4.73 -21.00 -5.12
N LEU A 150 3.47 -20.92 -4.71
CA LEU A 150 2.95 -19.90 -3.81
C LEU A 150 2.69 -20.44 -2.40
N ARG A 151 2.30 -21.70 -2.28
CA ARG A 151 1.98 -22.34 -0.99
C ARG A 151 3.22 -22.45 -0.12
N ALA A 152 3.10 -22.03 1.16
CA ALA A 152 4.16 -22.08 2.16
C ALA A 152 5.49 -21.47 1.65
N SER A 153 5.41 -20.37 0.88
CA SER A 153 6.56 -19.75 0.20
C SER A 153 6.91 -18.36 0.71
N PHE A 154 6.06 -17.77 1.56
CA PHE A 154 6.24 -16.41 2.03
C PHE A 154 6.59 -16.35 3.51
N ASP A 155 7.42 -15.35 3.88
CA ASP A 155 7.74 -15.05 5.28
C ASP A 155 6.59 -14.31 5.96
N LEU A 156 5.84 -13.52 5.20
CA LEU A 156 4.75 -12.69 5.68
C LEU A 156 3.56 -12.75 4.72
N CYS A 157 2.37 -12.87 5.28
CA CYS A 157 1.13 -12.62 4.57
C CYS A 157 0.42 -11.44 5.21
N VAL A 158 0.05 -10.46 4.40
CA VAL A 158 -0.75 -9.30 4.81
C VAL A 158 -2.08 -9.30 4.08
N SER A 159 -3.08 -8.70 4.69
CA SER A 159 -4.39 -8.51 4.08
C SER A 159 -5.15 -7.44 4.83
N ARG A 160 -6.02 -6.69 4.14
CA ARG A 160 -6.84 -5.66 4.74
C ARG A 160 -8.25 -5.63 4.15
N ALA A 161 -9.27 -5.59 5.03
CA ALA A 161 -10.68 -5.42 4.65
C ALA A 161 -11.23 -6.45 3.66
N VAL A 162 -10.76 -7.70 3.71
CA VAL A 162 -11.20 -8.80 2.82
C VAL A 162 -12.33 -9.61 3.43
N ALA A 163 -12.16 -10.07 4.68
CA ALA A 163 -13.11 -10.95 5.36
C ALA A 163 -12.98 -10.81 6.88
N ASN A 164 -13.88 -11.45 7.64
CA ASN A 164 -13.68 -11.62 9.07
C ASN A 164 -12.44 -12.49 9.36
N LEU A 165 -11.91 -12.41 10.58
CA LEU A 165 -10.62 -13.01 10.93
C LEU A 165 -10.58 -14.53 10.70
N SER A 166 -11.65 -15.26 10.96
CA SER A 166 -11.68 -16.72 10.80
C SER A 166 -11.53 -17.12 9.32
N VAL A 167 -12.30 -16.51 8.44
CA VAL A 167 -12.21 -16.73 6.99
C VAL A 167 -10.89 -16.21 6.42
N LEU A 168 -10.45 -15.04 6.89
CA LEU A 168 -9.19 -14.45 6.47
C LEU A 168 -7.99 -15.35 6.80
N SER A 169 -8.01 -15.99 7.96
CA SER A 169 -6.96 -16.95 8.36
C SER A 169 -6.88 -18.12 7.40
N GLU A 170 -8.02 -18.66 6.94
CA GLU A 170 -8.04 -19.73 5.96
C GLU A 170 -7.47 -19.31 4.62
N TYR A 171 -7.64 -18.04 4.23
CA TYR A 171 -7.07 -17.50 3.00
C TYR A 171 -5.57 -17.24 3.08
N CYS A 172 -5.08 -16.79 4.24
CA CYS A 172 -3.72 -16.30 4.40
C CYS A 172 -2.72 -17.37 4.86
N ILE A 173 -3.10 -18.22 5.83
CA ILE A 173 -2.20 -19.24 6.42
C ILE A 173 -1.56 -20.16 5.37
N PRO A 174 -2.25 -20.62 4.32
CA PRO A 174 -1.64 -21.52 3.34
C PRO A 174 -0.41 -20.96 2.61
N PHE A 175 -0.23 -19.65 2.58
CA PHE A 175 0.90 -19.01 1.89
C PHE A 175 2.15 -18.87 2.76
N VAL A 176 1.98 -18.88 4.09
CA VAL A 176 3.09 -18.65 5.04
C VAL A 176 3.83 -19.94 5.31
N ARG A 177 5.17 -19.87 5.40
CA ARG A 177 6.05 -20.99 5.78
C ARG A 177 6.33 -21.04 7.27
#